data_f769ce1fd0a0149bb30b8b3324379799
#
_entry.id   f769ce1fd0a0149bb30b8b3324379799
#
_cell.length_a   1.000
_cell.length_b   1.000
_cell.length_c   1.000
_cell.angle_alpha   90.00
_cell.angle_beta   90.00
_cell.angle_gamma   90.00
#
_symmetry.space_group_name_H-M   'P 1'
#
loop_
_entity.id
_entity.type
_entity.pdbx_description
1 polymer ?
#
loop_
_entity_poly.entity_id
_entity_poly.type
_entity_poly.pdbx_seq_one_letter_code
_entity_poly.pdbx_strand_id
1 'polypeptide(L)'
;MPEGHPKVPNGGRRRIVCIDRLAQKLAREHTLNDDEYLALLQNRTPELADRMAELARAAREPVYGTAVYTRGLIEISNICKNDCLYCGIRRSNGNVERYRLEPDVIVACAHQGYELGFRTIVLQGGEDGFYTDEVLAGIVERIVATCPDTAVTLSMGERSRTSYQRLFDAGATRYLLRHETATRAHYERLHPAQMSWDNRMRCLHDLRDIGYQVGAGFMVGAPYQTMEHLVTEMRFVEQFKPDMCGIGPFVPHHDTPFAHEPAGTLELTLFLLSMIRLIHPHVLLPATTALGTIDPRGREKGMLAGANVVMPNLSPVAVRKNYQLYDNKICMGEESAICRGCLARRMESVGHHLVVDRGDIKR
;
A
#
# COMPACT_ATOMS: atom_id res chain seq x y z
N MET A 1 25.75 -58.78 -7.67
CA MET A 1 24.46 -58.23 -7.21
C MET A 1 24.57 -56.73 -7.31
N PRO A 2 23.90 -56.03 -8.23
CA PRO A 2 23.94 -54.57 -8.29
C PRO A 2 22.86 -53.99 -7.39
N GLU A 3 23.28 -53.10 -6.50
CA GLU A 3 22.43 -52.35 -5.59
C GLU A 3 21.51 -51.40 -6.36
N GLY A 4 20.21 -51.48 -6.10
CA GLY A 4 19.19 -50.64 -6.70
C GLY A 4 19.19 -49.24 -6.07
N HIS A 5 19.35 -48.19 -6.89
CA HIS A 5 19.13 -46.85 -6.49
C HIS A 5 17.61 -46.58 -6.17
N PRO A 6 17.28 -45.88 -5.09
CA PRO A 6 15.89 -45.60 -4.78
C PRO A 6 15.30 -44.63 -5.82
N LYS A 7 14.19 -45.01 -6.46
CA LYS A 7 13.43 -44.18 -7.36
C LYS A 7 12.75 -43.03 -6.56
N VAL A 8 13.11 -41.80 -6.86
CA VAL A 8 12.43 -40.59 -6.36
C VAL A 8 10.96 -40.61 -6.80
N PRO A 9 9.99 -40.43 -5.89
CA PRO A 9 8.58 -40.52 -6.25
C PRO A 9 8.16 -39.47 -7.27
N ASN A 10 7.50 -39.88 -8.32
CA ASN A 10 7.07 -39.07 -9.48
C ASN A 10 5.94 -38.03 -9.13
N GLY A 11 5.52 -37.95 -7.86
CA GLY A 11 4.47 -37.04 -7.37
C GLY A 11 4.86 -35.55 -7.36
N GLY A 12 6.14 -35.24 -7.11
CA GLY A 12 6.64 -33.86 -7.03
C GLY A 12 6.60 -33.13 -8.37
N ARG A 13 7.02 -33.76 -9.47
CA ARG A 13 7.02 -33.16 -10.81
C ARG A 13 5.62 -32.87 -11.35
N ARG A 14 4.63 -33.74 -11.10
CA ARG A 14 3.24 -33.50 -11.50
C ARG A 14 2.59 -32.33 -10.74
N ARG A 15 2.94 -32.15 -9.45
CA ARG A 15 2.43 -31.07 -8.61
C ARG A 15 2.99 -29.73 -9.06
N ILE A 16 4.29 -29.63 -9.35
CA ILE A 16 4.97 -28.41 -9.84
C ILE A 16 4.39 -27.97 -11.18
N VAL A 17 4.22 -28.87 -12.13
CA VAL A 17 3.62 -28.57 -13.45
C VAL A 17 2.18 -28.07 -13.31
N CYS A 18 1.42 -28.54 -12.32
CA CYS A 18 0.06 -28.09 -12.06
C CYS A 18 0.05 -26.62 -11.54
N ILE A 19 0.95 -26.28 -10.61
CA ILE A 19 1.01 -24.93 -10.00
C ILE A 19 1.50 -23.87 -10.99
N ASP A 20 2.48 -24.13 -11.84
CA ASP A 20 2.91 -23.20 -12.89
C ASP A 20 1.77 -22.90 -13.89
N ARG A 21 0.93 -23.90 -14.22
CA ARG A 21 -0.27 -23.69 -15.03
C ARG A 21 -1.28 -22.76 -14.38
N LEU A 22 -1.40 -22.77 -13.05
CA LEU A 22 -2.26 -21.82 -12.33
C LEU A 22 -1.72 -20.39 -12.43
N ALA A 23 -0.41 -20.20 -12.33
CA ALA A 23 0.22 -18.90 -12.53
C ALA A 23 -0.05 -18.35 -13.95
N GLN A 24 0.10 -19.20 -14.97
CA GLN A 24 -0.23 -18.86 -16.37
C GLN A 24 -1.72 -18.59 -16.58
N LYS A 25 -2.59 -19.36 -15.93
CA LYS A 25 -4.05 -19.15 -15.95
C LYS A 25 -4.39 -17.78 -15.38
N LEU A 26 -3.84 -17.43 -14.21
CA LEU A 26 -4.04 -16.14 -13.58
C LEU A 26 -3.58 -14.99 -14.48
N ALA A 27 -2.43 -15.13 -15.14
CA ALA A 27 -1.92 -14.13 -16.07
C ALA A 27 -2.81 -13.90 -17.30
N ARG A 28 -3.50 -14.94 -17.76
CA ARG A 28 -4.36 -14.88 -18.93
C ARG A 28 -5.79 -14.46 -18.62
N GLU A 29 -6.34 -14.99 -17.52
CA GLU A 29 -7.77 -14.87 -17.19
C GLU A 29 -8.06 -13.82 -16.12
N HIS A 30 -7.00 -13.35 -15.41
CA HIS A 30 -7.07 -12.35 -14.34
C HIS A 30 -7.94 -12.80 -13.14
N THR A 31 -8.24 -14.07 -13.05
CA THR A 31 -9.03 -14.67 -11.98
C THR A 31 -8.69 -16.16 -11.82
N LEU A 32 -8.88 -16.68 -10.60
CA LEU A 32 -8.82 -18.09 -10.25
C LEU A 32 -10.01 -18.43 -9.35
N ASN A 33 -10.35 -19.71 -9.17
CA ASN A 33 -11.26 -20.09 -8.08
C ASN A 33 -10.53 -20.12 -6.72
N ASP A 34 -11.26 -20.24 -5.62
CA ASP A 34 -10.69 -20.14 -4.26
C ASP A 34 -9.66 -21.24 -3.98
N ASP A 35 -9.93 -22.49 -4.40
CA ASP A 35 -8.99 -23.60 -4.26
C ASP A 35 -7.70 -23.37 -5.06
N GLU A 36 -7.80 -22.78 -6.24
CA GLU A 36 -6.67 -22.45 -7.08
C GLU A 36 -5.80 -21.31 -6.47
N TYR A 37 -6.43 -20.28 -5.91
CA TYR A 37 -5.73 -19.24 -5.15
C TYR A 37 -5.03 -19.82 -3.93
N LEU A 38 -5.74 -20.66 -3.16
CA LEU A 38 -5.20 -21.33 -1.99
C LEU A 38 -4.02 -22.23 -2.38
N ALA A 39 -4.14 -22.97 -3.48
CA ALA A 39 -3.05 -23.80 -3.99
C ALA A 39 -1.80 -22.99 -4.35
N LEU A 40 -1.92 -21.83 -5.03
CA LEU A 40 -0.79 -20.93 -5.29
C LEU A 40 -0.16 -20.44 -3.99
N LEU A 41 -0.98 -20.00 -3.03
CA LEU A 41 -0.52 -19.46 -1.76
C LEU A 41 0.18 -20.50 -0.88
N GLN A 42 -0.28 -21.75 -0.86
CA GLN A 42 0.30 -22.82 -0.05
C GLN A 42 1.54 -23.46 -0.66
N ASN A 43 1.71 -23.42 -1.98
CA ASN A 43 2.81 -24.08 -2.69
C ASN A 43 3.86 -23.10 -3.22
N ARG A 44 4.02 -21.95 -2.54
CA ARG A 44 5.06 -20.98 -2.90
C ARG A 44 6.45 -21.59 -2.78
N THR A 45 7.22 -21.51 -3.87
CA THR A 45 8.65 -21.77 -3.90
C THR A 45 9.36 -20.54 -4.48
N PRO A 46 10.67 -20.39 -4.30
CA PRO A 46 11.43 -19.32 -4.94
C PRO A 46 11.23 -19.29 -6.46
N GLU A 47 11.24 -20.45 -7.12
CA GLU A 47 11.08 -20.58 -8.59
C GLU A 47 9.68 -20.12 -9.03
N LEU A 48 8.64 -20.50 -8.28
CA LEU A 48 7.27 -20.00 -8.54
C LEU A 48 7.17 -18.50 -8.31
N ALA A 49 7.80 -17.97 -7.26
CA ALA A 49 7.79 -16.53 -6.99
C ALA A 49 8.49 -15.74 -8.10
N ASP A 50 9.62 -16.22 -8.60
CA ASP A 50 10.32 -15.63 -9.75
C ASP A 50 9.44 -15.65 -11.01
N ARG A 51 8.78 -16.78 -11.27
CA ARG A 51 7.85 -16.91 -12.39
C ARG A 51 6.65 -15.97 -12.29
N MET A 52 6.06 -15.86 -11.12
CA MET A 52 4.96 -14.91 -10.85
C MET A 52 5.41 -13.45 -11.07
N ALA A 53 6.62 -13.11 -10.63
CA ALA A 53 7.20 -11.79 -10.82
C ALA A 53 7.45 -11.47 -12.31
N GLU A 54 7.93 -12.45 -13.11
CA GLU A 54 8.06 -12.31 -14.56
C GLU A 54 6.72 -12.03 -15.24
N LEU A 55 5.70 -12.84 -14.92
CA LEU A 55 4.34 -12.65 -15.46
C LEU A 55 3.74 -11.31 -15.05
N ALA A 56 3.95 -10.88 -13.80
CA ALA A 56 3.50 -9.59 -13.30
C ALA A 56 4.16 -8.40 -14.03
N ARG A 57 5.47 -8.49 -14.32
CA ARG A 57 6.15 -7.48 -15.15
C ARG A 57 5.60 -7.45 -16.57
N ALA A 58 5.41 -8.62 -17.18
CA ALA A 58 4.82 -8.73 -18.52
C ALA A 58 3.39 -8.15 -18.59
N ALA A 59 2.57 -8.34 -17.53
CA ALA A 59 1.23 -7.75 -17.43
C ALA A 59 1.26 -6.22 -17.22
N ARG A 60 2.29 -5.69 -16.52
CA ARG A 60 2.46 -4.25 -16.27
C ARG A 60 2.96 -3.50 -17.50
N GLU A 61 3.86 -4.11 -18.27
CA GLU A 61 4.64 -3.46 -19.34
C GLU A 61 3.77 -2.77 -20.41
N PRO A 62 2.70 -3.38 -20.96
CA PRO A 62 1.86 -2.72 -21.96
C PRO A 62 1.12 -1.49 -21.42
N VAL A 63 0.88 -1.42 -20.08
CA VAL A 63 0.12 -0.35 -19.43
C VAL A 63 1.03 0.77 -18.99
N TYR A 64 2.11 0.45 -18.30
CA TYR A 64 2.95 1.42 -17.59
C TYR A 64 4.43 1.42 -18.02
N GLY A 65 4.85 0.48 -18.84
CA GLY A 65 6.27 0.33 -19.21
C GLY A 65 7.16 0.17 -17.96
N THR A 66 8.27 0.89 -17.96
CA THR A 66 9.23 0.97 -16.84
C THR A 66 9.02 2.20 -15.95
N ALA A 67 7.95 2.97 -16.17
CA ALA A 67 7.65 4.18 -15.41
C ALA A 67 7.31 3.85 -13.94
N VAL A 68 7.89 4.65 -13.03
CA VAL A 68 7.59 4.63 -11.60
C VAL A 68 7.02 5.98 -11.19
N TYR A 69 5.80 5.99 -10.69
CA TYR A 69 5.12 7.20 -10.23
C TYR A 69 5.53 7.53 -8.79
N THR A 70 5.87 8.80 -8.58
CA THR A 70 6.19 9.31 -7.25
C THR A 70 4.99 9.99 -6.64
N ARG A 71 4.69 9.67 -5.37
CA ARG A 71 3.66 10.35 -4.59
C ARG A 71 4.29 11.00 -3.37
N GLY A 72 4.27 12.33 -3.33
CA GLY A 72 4.82 13.10 -2.22
C GLY A 72 3.93 12.98 -0.99
N LEU A 73 4.42 12.31 0.04
CA LEU A 73 3.67 12.03 1.26
C LEU A 73 3.91 13.13 2.30
N ILE A 74 2.86 13.76 2.78
CA ILE A 74 2.89 14.70 3.91
C ILE A 74 2.09 14.08 5.06
N GLU A 75 2.77 13.72 6.14
CA GLU A 75 2.20 13.17 7.36
C GLU A 75 1.77 14.34 8.25
N ILE A 76 0.49 14.74 8.17
CA ILE A 76 0.02 16.01 8.71
C ILE A 76 -0.26 16.00 10.21
N SER A 77 -0.56 14.82 10.78
CA SER A 77 -0.78 14.64 12.23
C SER A 77 -0.59 13.19 12.64
N ASN A 78 -0.01 12.97 13.81
CA ASN A 78 0.03 11.66 14.46
C ASN A 78 -1.01 11.52 15.59
N ILE A 79 -1.94 12.47 15.73
CA ILE A 79 -3.07 12.37 16.65
C ILE A 79 -4.15 11.53 15.98
N CYS A 80 -4.66 10.53 16.69
CA CYS A 80 -5.68 9.63 16.16
C CYS A 80 -6.73 9.33 17.23
N LYS A 81 -8.02 9.38 16.88
CA LYS A 81 -9.11 8.98 17.77
C LYS A 81 -9.23 7.47 17.95
N ASN A 82 -8.66 6.69 16.99
CA ASN A 82 -8.76 5.23 16.97
C ASN A 82 -7.65 4.57 17.78
N ASP A 83 -7.90 3.31 18.13
CA ASP A 83 -7.01 2.53 19.00
C ASP A 83 -6.64 1.18 18.38
N CYS A 84 -6.35 1.17 17.06
CA CYS A 84 -5.97 -0.03 16.32
C CYS A 84 -4.82 -0.75 17.00
N LEU A 85 -4.93 -2.09 17.14
CA LEU A 85 -4.03 -2.87 17.98
C LEU A 85 -2.60 -3.01 17.45
N TYR A 86 -2.37 -2.62 16.20
CA TYR A 86 -1.10 -2.71 15.47
C TYR A 86 -0.39 -1.36 15.26
N CYS A 87 -1.06 -0.24 15.55
CA CYS A 87 -0.61 1.07 15.07
C CYS A 87 0.12 1.86 16.17
N GLY A 88 1.36 2.28 15.91
CA GLY A 88 2.17 3.05 16.85
C GLY A 88 1.59 4.43 17.21
N ILE A 89 0.78 5.06 16.34
CA ILE A 89 0.11 6.33 16.64
C ILE A 89 -1.30 6.17 17.23
N ARG A 90 -1.66 4.97 17.70
CA ARG A 90 -2.93 4.69 18.35
C ARG A 90 -3.19 5.62 19.53
N ARG A 91 -4.48 5.87 19.83
CA ARG A 91 -4.90 6.82 20.88
C ARG A 91 -4.26 6.53 22.23
N SER A 92 -4.24 5.25 22.64
CA SER A 92 -3.74 4.83 23.96
C SER A 92 -2.21 4.82 24.07
N ASN A 93 -1.46 5.05 22.97
CA ASN A 93 -0.01 5.16 23.08
C ASN A 93 0.37 6.52 23.67
N GLY A 94 0.73 6.53 24.97
CA GLY A 94 1.17 7.71 25.71
C GLY A 94 2.63 8.08 25.51
N ASN A 95 3.43 7.22 24.87
CA ASN A 95 4.87 7.44 24.68
C ASN A 95 5.21 8.22 23.41
N VAL A 96 4.21 8.54 22.58
CA VAL A 96 4.40 9.27 21.31
C VAL A 96 4.27 10.77 21.55
N GLU A 97 5.29 11.52 21.17
CA GLU A 97 5.20 12.98 21.08
C GLU A 97 4.21 13.35 19.96
N ARG A 98 3.05 13.92 20.34
CA ARG A 98 1.97 14.27 19.42
C ARG A 98 2.24 15.60 18.74
N TYR A 99 1.92 15.65 17.42
CA TYR A 99 2.03 16.87 16.63
C TYR A 99 0.88 17.03 15.64
N ARG A 100 0.69 18.25 15.19
CA ARG A 100 -0.13 18.67 14.05
C ARG A 100 0.69 19.64 13.21
N LEU A 101 0.54 19.56 11.90
CA LEU A 101 1.07 20.58 11.02
C LEU A 101 0.00 21.66 10.81
N GLU A 102 0.38 22.93 10.90
CA GLU A 102 -0.50 24.02 10.53
C GLU A 102 -0.80 24.01 9.02
N PRO A 103 -1.98 24.47 8.58
CA PRO A 103 -2.37 24.49 7.16
C PRO A 103 -1.31 25.11 6.24
N ASP A 104 -0.69 26.20 6.66
CA ASP A 104 0.35 26.91 5.89
C ASP A 104 1.58 26.04 5.68
N VAL A 105 1.98 25.27 6.69
CA VAL A 105 3.13 24.34 6.61
C VAL A 105 2.81 23.21 5.62
N ILE A 106 1.58 22.70 5.64
CA ILE A 106 1.15 21.63 4.72
C ILE A 106 1.20 22.12 3.26
N VAL A 107 0.66 23.31 2.99
CA VAL A 107 0.68 23.92 1.65
C VAL A 107 2.11 24.21 1.20
N ALA A 108 2.98 24.70 2.09
CA ALA A 108 4.40 24.94 1.79
C ALA A 108 5.13 23.63 1.43
N CYS A 109 4.90 22.54 2.18
CA CYS A 109 5.46 21.21 1.85
C CYS A 109 4.95 20.69 0.49
N ALA A 110 3.68 20.91 0.18
CA ALA A 110 3.11 20.53 -1.12
C ALA A 110 3.76 21.31 -2.27
N HIS A 111 3.91 22.61 -2.12
CA HIS A 111 4.58 23.47 -3.11
C HIS A 111 6.05 23.07 -3.30
N GLN A 112 6.81 22.84 -2.23
CA GLN A 112 8.18 22.34 -2.31
C GLN A 112 8.23 20.99 -3.07
N GLY A 113 7.28 20.10 -2.79
CA GLY A 113 7.15 18.83 -3.53
C GLY A 113 6.88 19.05 -5.02
N TYR A 114 6.01 20.00 -5.35
CA TYR A 114 5.70 20.36 -6.74
C TYR A 114 6.95 20.84 -7.49
N GLU A 115 7.74 21.72 -6.91
CA GLU A 115 9.02 22.20 -7.45
C GLU A 115 10.04 21.07 -7.66
N LEU A 116 10.01 20.05 -6.79
CA LEU A 116 10.82 18.84 -6.94
C LEU A 116 10.29 17.85 -7.99
N GLY A 117 9.20 18.19 -8.69
CA GLY A 117 8.61 17.40 -9.75
C GLY A 117 7.61 16.33 -9.29
N PHE A 118 7.10 16.41 -8.05
CA PHE A 118 5.96 15.59 -7.66
C PHE A 118 4.68 16.14 -8.28
N ARG A 119 3.86 15.25 -8.85
CA ARG A 119 2.54 15.57 -9.42
C ARG A 119 1.40 14.81 -8.73
N THR A 120 1.70 14.20 -7.61
CA THR A 120 0.72 13.71 -6.62
C THR A 120 1.21 14.09 -5.23
N ILE A 121 0.34 14.74 -4.48
CA ILE A 121 0.54 15.04 -3.06
C ILE A 121 -0.44 14.19 -2.25
N VAL A 122 0.07 13.48 -1.26
CA VAL A 122 -0.73 12.66 -0.35
C VAL A 122 -0.72 13.29 1.03
N LEU A 123 -1.88 13.71 1.51
CA LEU A 123 -2.08 14.16 2.89
C LEU A 123 -2.50 12.96 3.72
N GLN A 124 -1.65 12.53 4.63
CA GLN A 124 -1.89 11.39 5.50
C GLN A 124 -1.82 11.78 6.97
N GLY A 125 -2.67 11.20 7.79
CA GLY A 125 -2.66 11.45 9.22
C GLY A 125 -3.44 10.42 10.00
N GLY A 126 -3.35 10.48 11.33
CA GLY A 126 -4.35 9.88 12.20
C GLY A 126 -5.72 10.53 11.97
N GLU A 127 -6.78 9.88 12.43
CA GLU A 127 -8.12 10.47 12.44
C GLU A 127 -8.20 11.54 13.54
N ASP A 128 -7.67 12.73 13.22
CA ASP A 128 -7.57 13.87 14.11
C ASP A 128 -8.75 14.84 13.88
N GLY A 129 -9.54 15.10 14.91
CA GLY A 129 -10.71 15.99 14.84
C GLY A 129 -10.39 17.47 14.57
N PHE A 130 -9.14 17.89 14.67
CA PHE A 130 -8.72 19.24 14.27
C PHE A 130 -8.92 19.48 12.76
N TYR A 131 -8.64 18.46 11.95
CA TYR A 131 -8.83 18.56 10.50
C TYR A 131 -10.30 18.32 10.14
N THR A 132 -11.14 19.32 10.42
CA THR A 132 -12.53 19.34 9.99
C THR A 132 -12.64 19.35 8.47
N ASP A 133 -13.84 19.20 7.94
CA ASP A 133 -14.08 19.29 6.50
C ASP A 133 -13.69 20.65 5.94
N GLU A 134 -13.95 21.75 6.70
CA GLU A 134 -13.57 23.11 6.33
C GLU A 134 -12.05 23.28 6.22
N VAL A 135 -11.34 22.82 7.25
CA VAL A 135 -9.86 22.93 7.30
C VAL A 135 -9.22 22.15 6.17
N LEU A 136 -9.66 20.88 5.96
CA LEU A 136 -9.12 20.05 4.90
C LEU A 136 -9.48 20.57 3.51
N ALA A 137 -10.72 21.01 3.28
CA ALA A 137 -11.13 21.58 2.00
C ALA A 137 -10.29 22.82 1.67
N GLY A 138 -10.10 23.73 2.62
CA GLY A 138 -9.27 24.91 2.42
C GLY A 138 -7.79 24.60 2.13
N ILE A 139 -7.21 23.54 2.74
CA ILE A 139 -5.87 23.06 2.40
C ILE A 139 -5.84 22.51 0.97
N VAL A 140 -6.81 21.67 0.59
CA VAL A 140 -6.90 21.08 -0.75
C VAL A 140 -7.04 22.16 -1.82
N GLU A 141 -7.97 23.11 -1.66
CA GLU A 141 -8.19 24.24 -2.57
C GLU A 141 -6.90 25.05 -2.79
N ARG A 142 -6.16 25.35 -1.72
CA ARG A 142 -4.89 26.07 -1.79
C ARG A 142 -3.81 25.28 -2.54
N ILE A 143 -3.70 23.97 -2.30
CA ILE A 143 -2.75 23.11 -3.03
C ILE A 143 -3.10 23.07 -4.51
N VAL A 144 -4.38 22.88 -4.85
CA VAL A 144 -4.83 22.84 -6.25
C VAL A 144 -4.58 24.17 -6.96
N ALA A 145 -4.79 25.29 -6.27
CA ALA A 145 -4.56 26.63 -6.84
C ALA A 145 -3.06 26.95 -7.07
N THR A 146 -2.17 26.45 -6.19
CA THR A 146 -0.73 26.75 -6.24
C THR A 146 0.12 25.69 -6.95
N CYS A 147 -0.41 24.47 -7.10
CA CYS A 147 0.26 23.33 -7.74
C CYS A 147 -0.61 22.80 -8.89
N PRO A 148 -0.73 23.52 -10.03
CA PRO A 148 -1.54 23.08 -11.16
C PRO A 148 -1.02 21.72 -11.67
N ASP A 149 -1.89 20.95 -12.34
CA ASP A 149 -1.61 19.59 -12.82
C ASP A 149 -1.24 18.56 -11.70
N THR A 150 -1.44 18.88 -10.43
CA THR A 150 -1.20 17.98 -9.30
C THR A 150 -2.49 17.28 -8.86
N ALA A 151 -2.41 15.99 -8.57
CA ALA A 151 -3.48 15.26 -7.91
C ALA A 151 -3.31 15.32 -6.38
N VAL A 152 -4.36 15.71 -5.67
CA VAL A 152 -4.40 15.62 -4.21
C VAL A 152 -5.05 14.31 -3.81
N THR A 153 -4.35 13.53 -3.00
CA THR A 153 -4.82 12.28 -2.40
C THR A 153 -4.99 12.48 -0.89
N LEU A 154 -6.13 12.12 -0.35
CA LEU A 154 -6.35 12.11 1.10
C LEU A 154 -6.21 10.69 1.65
N SER A 155 -5.61 10.57 2.82
CA SER A 155 -5.51 9.33 3.61
C SER A 155 -5.76 9.67 5.08
N MET A 156 -7.01 10.06 5.38
CA MET A 156 -7.45 10.68 6.63
C MET A 156 -8.54 9.86 7.34
N GLY A 157 -8.53 8.54 7.12
CA GLY A 157 -9.44 7.60 7.76
C GLY A 157 -10.89 7.65 7.30
N GLU A 158 -11.78 7.26 8.19
CA GLU A 158 -13.22 7.12 7.91
C GLU A 158 -13.98 8.42 8.13
N ARG A 159 -14.81 8.79 7.15
CA ARG A 159 -15.66 9.98 7.19
C ARG A 159 -17.09 9.67 6.71
N SER A 160 -18.00 10.61 6.86
CA SER A 160 -19.31 10.53 6.26
C SER A 160 -19.24 10.71 4.74
N ARG A 161 -20.26 10.23 4.02
CA ARG A 161 -20.39 10.46 2.57
C ARG A 161 -20.39 11.94 2.22
N THR A 162 -21.07 12.76 3.03
CA THR A 162 -21.12 14.22 2.84
C THR A 162 -19.74 14.85 3.00
N SER A 163 -18.95 14.40 3.98
CA SER A 163 -17.58 14.85 4.17
C SER A 163 -16.71 14.47 2.95
N TYR A 164 -16.81 13.24 2.47
CA TYR A 164 -16.09 12.82 1.26
C TYR A 164 -16.49 13.68 0.04
N GLN A 165 -17.79 13.92 -0.17
CA GLN A 165 -18.27 14.77 -1.27
C GLN A 165 -17.66 16.16 -1.21
N ARG A 166 -17.69 16.81 -0.04
CA ARG A 166 -17.12 18.15 0.15
C ARG A 166 -15.64 18.22 -0.17
N LEU A 167 -14.87 17.21 0.25
CA LEU A 167 -13.44 17.15 -0.02
C LEU A 167 -13.15 16.86 -1.51
N PHE A 168 -14.01 16.09 -2.18
CA PHE A 168 -13.95 15.89 -3.62
C PHE A 168 -14.20 17.18 -4.39
N ASP A 169 -15.24 17.92 -4.01
CA ASP A 169 -15.61 19.19 -4.61
C ASP A 169 -14.51 20.26 -4.42
N ALA A 170 -13.76 20.19 -3.31
CA ALA A 170 -12.57 21.03 -3.07
C ALA A 170 -11.36 20.66 -3.97
N GLY A 171 -11.40 19.53 -4.68
CA GLY A 171 -10.36 19.11 -5.62
C GLY A 171 -9.52 17.91 -5.21
N ALA A 172 -9.84 17.24 -4.09
CA ALA A 172 -9.20 15.97 -3.74
C ALA A 172 -9.78 14.85 -4.61
N THR A 173 -9.05 14.46 -5.66
CA THR A 173 -9.54 13.48 -6.66
C THR A 173 -9.23 12.03 -6.31
N ARG A 174 -8.45 11.79 -5.24
CA ARG A 174 -8.05 10.45 -4.81
C ARG A 174 -8.19 10.31 -3.30
N TYR A 175 -8.55 9.11 -2.87
CA TYR A 175 -8.61 8.76 -1.46
C TYR A 175 -7.99 7.39 -1.22
N LEU A 176 -7.05 7.31 -0.27
CA LEU A 176 -6.47 6.05 0.19
C LEU A 176 -7.07 5.66 1.53
N LEU A 177 -7.85 4.60 1.54
CA LEU A 177 -8.41 4.00 2.74
C LEU A 177 -8.13 2.50 2.73
N ARG A 178 -7.08 2.06 3.43
CA ARG A 178 -6.79 0.63 3.52
C ARG A 178 -7.90 -0.05 4.32
N HIS A 179 -8.41 -1.17 3.78
CA HIS A 179 -9.42 -1.98 4.49
C HIS A 179 -8.78 -2.87 5.57
N GLU A 180 -7.46 -3.02 5.54
CA GLU A 180 -6.57 -3.79 6.42
C GLU A 180 -6.80 -5.30 6.34
N THR A 181 -8.02 -5.74 6.18
CA THR A 181 -8.43 -7.12 5.84
C THR A 181 -9.84 -7.15 5.29
N ALA A 182 -10.07 -7.95 4.26
CA ALA A 182 -11.39 -8.18 3.68
C ALA A 182 -12.25 -9.16 4.51
N THR A 183 -11.67 -9.82 5.52
CA THR A 183 -12.36 -10.77 6.38
C THR A 183 -12.83 -10.11 7.67
N ARG A 184 -14.15 -10.02 7.90
CA ARG A 184 -14.77 -9.38 9.07
C ARG A 184 -14.19 -9.89 10.39
N ALA A 185 -14.18 -11.20 10.61
CA ALA A 185 -13.69 -11.79 11.86
C ALA A 185 -12.20 -11.49 12.12
N HIS A 186 -11.39 -11.34 11.06
CA HIS A 186 -10.00 -10.91 11.19
C HIS A 186 -9.90 -9.41 11.50
N TYR A 187 -10.73 -8.58 10.87
CA TYR A 187 -10.80 -7.13 11.15
C TYR A 187 -11.09 -6.84 12.63
N GLU A 188 -12.05 -7.57 13.21
CA GLU A 188 -12.45 -7.45 14.63
C GLU A 188 -11.32 -7.84 15.59
N ARG A 189 -10.38 -8.69 15.16
CA ARG A 189 -9.18 -9.03 15.94
C ARG A 189 -8.05 -8.00 15.85
N LEU A 190 -8.05 -7.15 14.83
CA LEU A 190 -7.04 -6.12 14.61
C LEU A 190 -7.45 -4.75 15.17
N HIS A 191 -8.75 -4.54 15.39
CA HIS A 191 -9.30 -3.24 15.73
C HIS A 191 -10.12 -3.29 17.02
N PRO A 192 -10.24 -2.17 17.75
CA PRO A 192 -11.12 -2.08 18.92
C PRO A 192 -12.59 -2.21 18.51
N ALA A 193 -13.43 -2.65 19.44
CA ALA A 193 -14.86 -2.95 19.20
C ALA A 193 -15.68 -1.76 18.66
N GLN A 194 -15.19 -0.52 18.80
CA GLN A 194 -15.84 0.68 18.29
C GLN A 194 -15.65 0.88 16.78
N MET A 195 -14.68 0.17 16.17
CA MET A 195 -14.44 0.20 14.72
C MET A 195 -15.20 -0.94 14.05
N SER A 196 -15.92 -0.59 12.98
CA SER A 196 -16.77 -1.54 12.24
C SER A 196 -16.21 -1.85 10.87
N TRP A 197 -16.10 -3.14 10.55
CA TRP A 197 -15.76 -3.60 9.21
C TRP A 197 -16.77 -3.11 8.17
N ASP A 198 -18.08 -3.15 8.50
CA ASP A 198 -19.14 -2.65 7.61
C ASP A 198 -18.97 -1.16 7.31
N ASN A 199 -18.63 -0.35 8.31
CA ASN A 199 -18.39 1.07 8.10
C ASN A 199 -17.15 1.31 7.22
N ARG A 200 -16.08 0.52 7.38
CA ARG A 200 -14.89 0.58 6.53
C ARG A 200 -15.24 0.27 5.07
N MET A 201 -16.03 -0.77 4.81
CA MET A 201 -16.46 -1.14 3.47
C MET A 201 -17.43 -0.10 2.88
N ARG A 202 -18.39 0.39 3.68
CA ARG A 202 -19.25 1.51 3.29
C ARG A 202 -18.44 2.72 2.81
N CYS A 203 -17.42 3.11 3.58
CA CYS A 203 -16.55 4.24 3.20
C CYS A 203 -15.90 4.02 1.84
N LEU A 204 -15.38 2.83 1.55
CA LEU A 204 -14.78 2.52 0.25
C LEU A 204 -15.79 2.61 -0.90
N HIS A 205 -17.03 2.13 -0.69
CA HIS A 205 -18.09 2.24 -1.69
C HIS A 205 -18.53 3.70 -1.87
N ASP A 206 -18.73 4.46 -0.80
CA ASP A 206 -19.05 5.89 -0.87
C ASP A 206 -18.01 6.68 -1.68
N LEU A 207 -16.72 6.43 -1.43
CA LEU A 207 -15.63 7.08 -2.17
C LEU A 207 -15.70 6.78 -3.67
N ARG A 208 -15.97 5.51 -4.03
CA ARG A 208 -16.12 5.11 -5.42
C ARG A 208 -17.31 5.78 -6.09
N ASP A 209 -18.48 5.75 -5.42
CA ASP A 209 -19.72 6.30 -5.94
C ASP A 209 -19.67 7.82 -6.13
N ILE A 210 -18.85 8.52 -5.35
CA ILE A 210 -18.56 9.95 -5.51
C ILE A 210 -17.68 10.21 -6.74
N GLY A 211 -16.83 9.26 -7.12
CA GLY A 211 -15.95 9.37 -8.29
C GLY A 211 -14.46 9.50 -7.97
N TYR A 212 -14.05 9.25 -6.73
CA TYR A 212 -12.62 9.19 -6.39
C TYR A 212 -11.90 8.06 -7.13
N GLN A 213 -10.64 8.26 -7.47
CA GLN A 213 -9.71 7.14 -7.65
C GLN A 213 -9.43 6.57 -6.26
N VAL A 214 -9.94 5.35 -6.01
CA VAL A 214 -9.95 4.77 -4.67
C VAL A 214 -8.75 3.86 -4.46
N GLY A 215 -7.96 4.18 -3.44
CA GLY A 215 -6.90 3.31 -2.93
C GLY A 215 -7.41 2.45 -1.78
N ALA A 216 -7.22 1.14 -1.91
CA ALA A 216 -7.46 0.15 -0.86
C ALA A 216 -6.15 -0.55 -0.45
N GLY A 217 -6.21 -1.59 0.37
CA GLY A 217 -5.06 -2.41 0.73
C GLY A 217 -5.17 -3.05 2.10
N PHE A 218 -4.24 -3.96 2.37
CA PHE A 218 -4.23 -4.77 3.57
C PHE A 218 -2.82 -4.99 4.09
N MET A 219 -2.70 -5.47 5.33
CA MET A 219 -1.42 -5.91 5.90
C MET A 219 -1.13 -7.36 5.53
N VAL A 220 0.12 -7.66 5.23
CA VAL A 220 0.60 -9.00 4.91
C VAL A 220 1.30 -9.60 6.13
N GLY A 221 0.86 -10.78 6.56
CA GLY A 221 1.39 -11.43 7.76
C GLY A 221 0.95 -10.74 9.05
N ALA A 222 -0.20 -10.07 9.04
CA ALA A 222 -0.80 -9.50 10.26
C ALA A 222 -1.14 -10.63 11.26
N PRO A 223 -1.14 -10.35 12.56
CA PRO A 223 -1.52 -11.33 13.57
C PRO A 223 -2.84 -12.02 13.20
N TYR A 224 -2.89 -13.34 13.35
CA TYR A 224 -4.06 -14.19 13.04
C TYR A 224 -4.44 -14.32 11.56
N GLN A 225 -3.66 -13.76 10.63
CA GLN A 225 -3.93 -13.89 9.19
C GLN A 225 -3.65 -15.33 8.73
N THR A 226 -4.59 -15.94 8.01
CA THR A 226 -4.45 -17.26 7.39
C THR A 226 -4.35 -17.17 5.87
N MET A 227 -4.08 -18.29 5.20
CA MET A 227 -4.06 -18.34 3.72
C MET A 227 -5.46 -18.12 3.13
N GLU A 228 -6.50 -18.57 3.81
CA GLU A 228 -7.90 -18.37 3.43
C GLU A 228 -8.28 -16.86 3.52
N HIS A 229 -7.75 -16.13 4.51
CA HIS A 229 -7.89 -14.68 4.55
C HIS A 229 -7.23 -14.03 3.32
N LEU A 230 -6.07 -14.50 2.90
CA LEU A 230 -5.40 -13.99 1.69
C LEU A 230 -6.18 -14.34 0.40
N VAL A 231 -6.84 -15.49 0.34
CA VAL A 231 -7.78 -15.79 -0.76
C VAL A 231 -8.91 -14.76 -0.80
N THR A 232 -9.49 -14.43 0.37
CA THR A 232 -10.54 -13.40 0.47
C THR A 232 -10.02 -12.02 0.02
N GLU A 233 -8.74 -11.70 0.29
CA GLU A 233 -8.11 -10.47 -0.22
C GLU A 233 -8.02 -10.45 -1.75
N MET A 234 -7.64 -11.56 -2.37
CA MET A 234 -7.59 -11.67 -3.83
C MET A 234 -8.98 -11.48 -4.45
N ARG A 235 -10.03 -12.09 -3.85
CA ARG A 235 -11.42 -11.86 -4.23
C ARG A 235 -11.85 -10.41 -4.10
N PHE A 236 -11.48 -9.76 -3.00
CA PHE A 236 -11.75 -8.33 -2.83
C PHE A 236 -11.11 -7.50 -3.95
N VAL A 237 -9.86 -7.76 -4.30
CA VAL A 237 -9.18 -7.05 -5.40
C VAL A 237 -9.88 -7.28 -6.74
N GLU A 238 -10.32 -8.51 -7.03
CA GLU A 238 -11.08 -8.83 -8.25
C GLU A 238 -12.41 -8.09 -8.34
N GLN A 239 -13.15 -8.07 -7.24
CA GLN A 239 -14.52 -7.52 -7.21
C GLN A 239 -14.52 -6.01 -7.06
N PHE A 240 -13.73 -5.50 -6.12
CA PHE A 240 -13.66 -4.07 -5.85
C PHE A 240 -12.81 -3.35 -6.90
N LYS A 241 -11.78 -3.95 -7.52
CA LYS A 241 -10.87 -3.33 -8.52
C LYS A 241 -10.37 -1.95 -8.07
N PRO A 242 -9.64 -1.85 -6.97
CA PRO A 242 -9.15 -0.56 -6.48
C PRO A 242 -8.22 0.09 -7.49
N ASP A 243 -8.28 1.41 -7.65
CA ASP A 243 -7.36 2.15 -8.53
C ASP A 243 -5.91 2.12 -8.02
N MET A 244 -5.72 2.01 -6.72
CA MET A 244 -4.45 1.72 -6.06
C MET A 244 -4.64 0.64 -5.00
N CYS A 245 -3.71 -0.33 -4.90
CA CYS A 245 -3.73 -1.34 -3.86
C CYS A 245 -2.43 -1.29 -3.04
N GLY A 246 -2.50 -0.68 -1.85
CA GLY A 246 -1.36 -0.50 -0.95
C GLY A 246 -1.20 -1.67 0.02
N ILE A 247 -0.39 -2.67 -0.32
CA ILE A 247 -0.04 -3.75 0.59
C ILE A 247 1.39 -3.61 1.12
N GLY A 248 1.63 -4.10 2.31
CA GLY A 248 2.96 -4.15 2.90
C GLY A 248 3.00 -5.15 4.05
N PRO A 249 4.19 -5.62 4.42
CA PRO A 249 4.33 -6.50 5.56
C PRO A 249 3.85 -5.81 6.84
N PHE A 250 3.20 -6.57 7.71
CA PHE A 250 3.03 -6.17 9.09
C PHE A 250 4.41 -6.02 9.73
N VAL A 251 4.65 -4.91 10.39
CA VAL A 251 5.84 -4.68 11.21
C VAL A 251 5.34 -4.25 12.58
N PRO A 252 5.69 -4.93 13.67
CA PRO A 252 5.22 -4.58 15.00
C PRO A 252 5.76 -3.22 15.45
N HIS A 253 5.06 -2.59 16.39
CA HIS A 253 5.53 -1.42 17.12
C HIS A 253 5.57 -1.77 18.60
N HIS A 254 6.67 -1.45 19.28
CA HIS A 254 6.92 -1.82 20.69
C HIS A 254 5.87 -1.32 21.69
N ASP A 255 5.17 -0.22 21.39
CA ASP A 255 4.10 0.35 22.24
C ASP A 255 2.69 -0.09 21.81
N THR A 256 2.55 -1.25 21.20
CA THR A 256 1.24 -1.76 20.76
C THR A 256 0.93 -3.12 21.38
N PRO A 257 -0.35 -3.52 21.46
CA PRO A 257 -0.70 -4.88 21.87
C PRO A 257 -0.03 -5.99 21.06
N PHE A 258 0.36 -5.71 19.82
CA PHE A 258 1.04 -6.66 18.92
C PHE A 258 2.56 -6.50 18.87
N ALA A 259 3.16 -5.89 19.90
CA ALA A 259 4.60 -5.64 19.97
C ALA A 259 5.46 -6.92 19.84
N HIS A 260 4.93 -8.06 20.28
CA HIS A 260 5.64 -9.35 20.27
C HIS A 260 5.17 -10.32 19.16
N GLU A 261 4.26 -9.88 18.29
CA GLU A 261 3.80 -10.67 17.17
C GLU A 261 4.86 -10.70 16.06
N PRO A 262 5.01 -11.82 15.35
CA PRO A 262 5.99 -11.92 14.28
C PRO A 262 5.66 -10.95 13.14
N ALA A 263 6.68 -10.33 12.56
CA ALA A 263 6.52 -9.50 11.38
C ALA A 263 6.10 -10.33 10.15
N GLY A 264 5.38 -9.71 9.23
CA GLY A 264 5.11 -10.25 7.91
C GLY A 264 6.40 -10.38 7.09
N THR A 265 6.42 -11.30 6.12
CA THR A 265 7.64 -11.59 5.36
C THR A 265 7.72 -10.82 4.05
N LEU A 266 8.96 -10.59 3.60
CA LEU A 266 9.26 -10.02 2.30
C LEU A 266 8.70 -10.91 1.17
N GLU A 267 8.98 -12.20 1.25
CA GLU A 267 8.66 -13.18 0.20
C GLU A 267 7.15 -13.25 -0.05
N LEU A 268 6.35 -13.35 1.01
CA LEU A 268 4.90 -13.37 0.89
C LEU A 268 4.37 -12.05 0.32
N THR A 269 4.93 -10.92 0.75
CA THR A 269 4.50 -9.61 0.27
C THR A 269 4.81 -9.44 -1.22
N LEU A 270 5.98 -9.84 -1.69
CA LEU A 270 6.37 -9.79 -3.10
C LEU A 270 5.48 -10.72 -3.95
N PHE A 271 5.21 -11.92 -3.45
CA PHE A 271 4.33 -12.86 -4.13
C PHE A 271 2.91 -12.31 -4.31
N LEU A 272 2.36 -11.70 -3.26
CA LEU A 272 1.03 -11.05 -3.31
C LEU A 272 1.02 -9.81 -4.22
N LEU A 273 2.10 -9.02 -4.28
CA LEU A 273 2.21 -7.92 -5.26
C LEU A 273 2.09 -8.46 -6.69
N SER A 274 2.80 -9.58 -6.99
CA SER A 274 2.71 -10.22 -8.30
C SER A 274 1.30 -10.75 -8.59
N MET A 275 0.65 -11.40 -7.61
CA MET A 275 -0.74 -11.87 -7.76
C MET A 275 -1.70 -10.71 -8.06
N ILE A 276 -1.63 -9.62 -7.29
CA ILE A 276 -2.50 -8.45 -7.47
C ILE A 276 -2.27 -7.80 -8.84
N ARG A 277 -1.03 -7.73 -9.32
CA ARG A 277 -0.74 -7.24 -10.67
C ARG A 277 -1.36 -8.12 -11.75
N LEU A 278 -1.35 -9.44 -11.57
CA LEU A 278 -1.96 -10.37 -12.51
C LEU A 278 -3.49 -10.32 -12.48
N ILE A 279 -4.10 -10.15 -11.31
CA ILE A 279 -5.55 -9.96 -11.15
C ILE A 279 -6.00 -8.64 -11.78
N HIS A 280 -5.24 -7.57 -11.56
CA HIS A 280 -5.61 -6.23 -12.01
C HIS A 280 -4.42 -5.53 -12.67
N PRO A 281 -4.17 -5.75 -13.98
CA PRO A 281 -3.02 -5.18 -14.70
C PRO A 281 -2.90 -3.67 -14.64
N HIS A 282 -4.00 -2.94 -14.48
CA HIS A 282 -4.05 -1.47 -14.46
C HIS A 282 -3.86 -0.87 -13.05
N VAL A 283 -3.88 -1.67 -11.98
CA VAL A 283 -3.78 -1.16 -10.61
C VAL A 283 -2.45 -0.42 -10.36
N LEU A 284 -2.51 0.66 -9.61
CA LEU A 284 -1.31 1.35 -9.10
C LEU A 284 -0.85 0.63 -7.83
N LEU A 285 0.35 0.02 -7.87
CA LEU A 285 0.90 -0.78 -6.77
C LEU A 285 2.12 -0.09 -6.16
N PRO A 286 2.05 0.37 -4.91
CA PRO A 286 3.22 0.92 -4.23
C PRO A 286 4.18 -0.17 -3.72
N ALA A 287 5.48 0.02 -3.97
CA ALA A 287 6.53 -0.59 -3.17
C ALA A 287 6.66 0.23 -1.88
N THR A 288 6.02 -0.25 -0.82
CA THR A 288 5.81 0.52 0.42
C THR A 288 7.09 0.76 1.21
N THR A 289 7.05 1.75 2.11
CA THR A 289 8.13 2.01 3.06
C THR A 289 8.39 0.80 3.96
N ALA A 290 7.34 0.06 4.34
CA ALA A 290 7.48 -1.16 5.15
C ALA A 290 8.33 -2.25 4.45
N LEU A 291 8.21 -2.41 3.13
CA LEU A 291 9.12 -3.30 2.37
C LEU A 291 10.58 -2.86 2.50
N GLY A 292 10.84 -1.56 2.39
CA GLY A 292 12.19 -1.01 2.57
C GLY A 292 12.69 -1.08 4.02
N THR A 293 11.79 -1.17 4.99
CA THR A 293 12.13 -1.32 6.42
C THR A 293 12.59 -2.75 6.73
N ILE A 294 11.92 -3.77 6.20
CA ILE A 294 12.29 -5.18 6.45
C ILE A 294 13.44 -5.68 5.58
N ASP A 295 13.67 -5.04 4.43
CA ASP A 295 14.79 -5.37 3.53
C ASP A 295 15.31 -4.10 2.86
N PRO A 296 16.63 -3.79 2.93
CA PRO A 296 17.21 -2.57 2.34
C PRO A 296 16.95 -2.43 0.84
N ARG A 297 16.74 -3.54 0.11
CA ARG A 297 16.37 -3.59 -1.30
C ARG A 297 14.90 -3.94 -1.53
N GLY A 298 14.06 -3.86 -0.50
CA GLY A 298 12.65 -4.26 -0.56
C GLY A 298 11.85 -3.46 -1.59
N ARG A 299 12.15 -2.18 -1.80
CA ARG A 299 11.47 -1.37 -2.82
C ARG A 299 11.82 -1.80 -4.24
N GLU A 300 13.10 -2.06 -4.52
CA GLU A 300 13.58 -2.58 -5.81
C GLU A 300 12.98 -3.96 -6.10
N LYS A 301 12.98 -4.85 -5.12
CA LYS A 301 12.33 -6.17 -5.24
C LYS A 301 10.82 -6.02 -5.48
N GLY A 302 10.16 -5.04 -4.84
CA GLY A 302 8.76 -4.69 -5.10
C GLY A 302 8.52 -4.28 -6.55
N MET A 303 9.40 -3.44 -7.15
CA MET A 303 9.31 -3.09 -8.58
C MET A 303 9.42 -4.32 -9.48
N LEU A 304 10.34 -5.21 -9.17
CA LEU A 304 10.51 -6.47 -9.91
C LEU A 304 9.33 -7.43 -9.73
N ALA A 305 8.58 -7.31 -8.63
CA ALA A 305 7.33 -8.05 -8.38
C ALA A 305 6.08 -7.39 -8.96
N GLY A 306 6.21 -6.33 -9.78
CA GLY A 306 5.09 -5.70 -10.48
C GLY A 306 4.60 -4.38 -9.90
N ALA A 307 5.21 -3.83 -8.84
CA ALA A 307 4.92 -2.50 -8.33
C ALA A 307 5.34 -1.40 -9.34
N ASN A 308 4.73 -0.22 -9.23
CA ASN A 308 5.00 0.92 -10.11
C ASN A 308 4.83 2.28 -9.39
N VAL A 309 4.71 2.30 -8.07
CA VAL A 309 4.56 3.53 -7.28
C VAL A 309 5.52 3.53 -6.10
N VAL A 310 6.08 4.69 -5.76
CA VAL A 310 6.83 4.93 -4.52
C VAL A 310 6.33 6.21 -3.85
N MET A 311 6.45 6.26 -2.52
CA MET A 311 5.90 7.35 -1.71
C MET A 311 7.00 7.97 -0.83
N PRO A 312 7.83 8.88 -1.37
CA PRO A 312 8.80 9.63 -0.57
C PRO A 312 8.11 10.60 0.39
N ASN A 313 8.73 10.84 1.55
CA ASN A 313 8.21 11.72 2.58
C ASN A 313 8.59 13.19 2.29
N LEU A 314 7.59 14.08 2.25
CA LEU A 314 7.74 15.54 2.11
C LEU A 314 7.49 16.30 3.41
N SER A 315 7.09 15.62 4.50
CA SER A 315 6.87 16.28 5.80
C SER A 315 8.15 16.97 6.29
N PRO A 316 8.05 18.01 7.11
CA PRO A 316 9.22 18.59 7.75
C PRO A 316 10.02 17.54 8.51
N VAL A 317 11.35 17.55 8.36
CA VAL A 317 12.25 16.54 8.97
C VAL A 317 12.04 16.45 10.49
N ALA A 318 11.79 17.60 11.14
CA ALA A 318 11.64 17.69 12.60
C ALA A 318 10.49 16.81 13.15
N VAL A 319 9.43 16.56 12.39
CA VAL A 319 8.27 15.78 12.88
C VAL A 319 8.26 14.33 12.41
N ARG A 320 9.09 13.95 11.42
CA ARG A 320 9.02 12.59 10.84
C ARG A 320 9.25 11.49 11.86
N LYS A 321 10.15 11.71 12.84
CA LYS A 321 10.42 10.76 13.93
C LYS A 321 9.21 10.50 14.82
N ASN A 322 8.23 11.41 14.84
CA ASN A 322 7.04 11.34 15.66
C ASN A 322 5.87 10.64 14.93
N TYR A 323 6.02 10.32 13.63
CA TYR A 323 5.02 9.57 12.85
C TYR A 323 5.48 8.14 12.60
N GLN A 324 5.50 7.34 13.66
CA GLN A 324 5.90 5.94 13.60
C GLN A 324 4.67 5.03 13.72
N LEU A 325 4.23 4.47 12.62
CA LEU A 325 3.15 3.48 12.61
C LEU A 325 3.65 2.11 13.08
N TYR A 326 4.94 1.84 12.91
CA TYR A 326 5.67 0.61 13.23
C TYR A 326 7.14 0.93 13.48
N ASP A 327 7.86 0.00 14.12
CA ASP A 327 9.27 0.17 14.48
C ASP A 327 10.21 0.22 13.26
N ASN A 328 11.34 0.87 13.44
CA ASN A 328 12.43 0.98 12.44
C ASN A 328 12.01 1.58 11.10
N LYS A 329 10.96 2.39 11.06
CA LYS A 329 10.52 3.07 9.84
C LYS A 329 11.67 3.86 9.23
N ILE A 330 11.97 3.62 7.95
CA ILE A 330 13.04 4.29 7.19
C ILE A 330 12.64 5.68 6.67
N CYS A 331 13.59 6.46 6.14
CA CYS A 331 13.39 7.80 5.56
C CYS A 331 12.96 8.86 6.58
N MET A 332 13.63 8.88 7.73
CA MET A 332 13.31 9.75 8.86
C MET A 332 14.08 11.06 8.88
N GLY A 333 15.28 11.13 8.28
CA GLY A 333 16.22 12.26 8.45
C GLY A 333 16.67 12.95 7.16
N GLU A 334 16.35 12.41 5.97
CA GLU A 334 16.88 12.97 4.73
C GLU A 334 15.97 14.07 4.17
N GLU A 335 16.57 15.13 3.61
CA GLU A 335 15.85 16.14 2.84
C GLU A 335 15.13 15.53 1.63
N SER A 336 13.97 16.08 1.28
CA SER A 336 13.10 15.52 0.22
C SER A 336 13.80 15.48 -1.15
N ALA A 337 14.64 16.46 -1.47
CA ALA A 337 15.41 16.50 -2.71
C ALA A 337 16.47 15.38 -2.77
N ILE A 338 17.19 15.15 -1.67
CA ILE A 338 18.21 14.10 -1.54
C ILE A 338 17.52 12.72 -1.63
N CYS A 339 16.40 12.57 -0.96
CA CYS A 339 15.59 11.33 -0.99
C CYS A 339 15.12 11.01 -2.41
N ARG A 340 14.65 12.00 -3.18
CA ARG A 340 14.22 11.81 -4.59
C ARG A 340 15.38 11.34 -5.48
N GLY A 341 16.55 11.96 -5.37
CA GLY A 341 17.74 11.57 -6.15
C GLY A 341 18.26 10.18 -5.80
N CYS A 342 18.28 9.82 -4.51
CA CYS A 342 18.60 8.45 -4.07
C CYS A 342 17.62 7.43 -4.64
N LEU A 343 16.32 7.72 -4.57
CA LEU A 343 15.27 6.84 -5.04
C LEU A 343 15.34 6.64 -6.57
N ALA A 344 15.65 7.69 -7.35
CA ALA A 344 15.84 7.60 -8.79
C ALA A 344 16.93 6.57 -9.13
N ARG A 345 18.14 6.72 -8.57
CA ARG A 345 19.24 5.76 -8.78
C ARG A 345 18.88 4.32 -8.38
N ARG A 346 18.10 4.14 -7.30
CA ARG A 346 17.64 2.83 -6.88
C ARG A 346 16.68 2.20 -7.89
N MET A 347 15.75 2.98 -8.46
CA MET A 347 14.83 2.50 -9.50
C MET A 347 15.58 2.18 -10.79
N GLU A 348 16.53 3.02 -11.19
CA GLU A 348 17.41 2.80 -12.35
C GLU A 348 18.22 1.50 -12.22
N SER A 349 18.68 1.15 -11.01
CA SER A 349 19.43 -0.09 -10.76
C SER A 349 18.64 -1.39 -11.04
N VAL A 350 17.33 -1.29 -11.21
CA VAL A 350 16.44 -2.40 -11.55
C VAL A 350 15.67 -2.17 -12.86
N GLY A 351 16.18 -1.26 -13.72
CA GLY A 351 15.63 -1.02 -15.06
C GLY A 351 14.36 -0.17 -15.09
N HIS A 352 14.11 0.61 -14.04
CA HIS A 352 12.94 1.48 -13.93
C HIS A 352 13.36 2.94 -13.80
N HIS A 353 12.46 3.90 -14.09
CA HIS A 353 12.75 5.32 -13.93
C HIS A 353 11.59 6.09 -13.32
N LEU A 354 11.92 7.11 -12.52
CA LEU A 354 10.91 8.00 -11.97
C LEU A 354 10.39 8.94 -13.05
N VAL A 355 9.06 9.12 -13.09
CA VAL A 355 8.41 10.06 -14.03
C VAL A 355 7.83 11.26 -13.30
N VAL A 356 7.75 12.39 -13.99
CA VAL A 356 7.01 13.59 -13.57
C VAL A 356 5.63 13.51 -14.19
N ASP A 357 4.70 12.91 -13.48
CA ASP A 357 3.36 12.63 -13.98
C ASP A 357 2.38 12.53 -12.81
N ARG A 358 1.12 12.88 -13.01
CA ARG A 358 0.06 12.72 -12.00
C ARG A 358 -0.12 11.27 -11.55
N GLY A 359 0.28 10.29 -12.36
CA GLY A 359 0.13 8.88 -12.06
C GLY A 359 -1.34 8.50 -11.85
N ASP A 360 -2.24 8.97 -12.71
CA ASP A 360 -3.62 8.49 -12.75
C ASP A 360 -3.65 7.03 -13.23
N ILE A 361 -4.66 6.29 -12.78
CA ILE A 361 -4.86 4.93 -13.31
C ILE A 361 -5.14 5.01 -14.80
N LYS A 362 -4.44 4.20 -15.58
CA LYS A 362 -4.70 4.04 -17.01
C LYS A 362 -5.82 3.01 -17.20
N ARG A 363 -6.87 3.38 -17.86
CA ARG A 363 -8.04 2.52 -18.15
C ARG A 363 -8.10 2.13 -19.60
#